data_29768aa31a7939d1f7bcac1fcb538b20
#
_entry.id   29768aa31a7939d1f7bcac1fcb538b20
#
_cell.length_a   1.000
_cell.length_b   1.000
_cell.length_c   1.000
_cell.angle_alpha   90.00
_cell.angle_beta   90.00
_cell.angle_gamma   90.00
#
_symmetry.space_group_name_H-M   'P 1'
#
loop_
_entity.id
_entity.type
_entity.pdbx_description
1 polymer ?
#
loop_
_entity_poly.entity_id
_entity_poly.type
_entity_poly.pdbx_seq_one_letter_code
_entity_poly.pdbx_strand_id
1 'polypeptide(L)' 'MTSDMVLNNLRQLIGNEFDADDIICAFEDYEVDGESSVYVGDSDNIGYDKIAYIEGDTVQFLFELNSENIIEDVWME' A
#
# COMPACT_ATOMS: atom_id res chain seq x y z
N MET A 1 -1.89 -6.82 14.19
CA MET A 1 -0.91 -6.43 13.16
C MET A 1 -0.62 -4.94 13.30
N THR A 2 0.60 -4.51 13.07
CA THR A 2 1.01 -3.10 13.11
C THR A 2 1.21 -2.57 11.69
N SER A 3 1.28 -1.24 11.54
CA SER A 3 1.57 -0.64 10.25
C SER A 3 2.94 -1.06 9.70
N ASP A 4 3.92 -1.27 10.58
CA ASP A 4 5.24 -1.76 10.16
C ASP A 4 5.16 -3.16 9.55
N MET A 5 4.29 -4.02 10.08
CA MET A 5 4.07 -5.37 9.53
C MET A 5 3.40 -5.29 8.17
N VAL A 6 2.45 -4.38 8.00
CA VAL A 6 1.83 -4.14 6.69
C VAL A 6 2.88 -3.68 5.69
N LEU A 7 3.73 -2.74 6.08
CA LEU A 7 4.81 -2.25 5.21
C LEU A 7 5.73 -3.40 4.78
N ASN A 8 6.11 -4.27 5.71
CA ASN A 8 6.94 -5.42 5.38
C ASN A 8 6.27 -6.35 4.39
N ASN A 9 4.96 -6.59 4.55
CA ASN A 9 4.19 -7.40 3.61
C ASN A 9 4.16 -6.75 2.22
N LEU A 10 3.94 -5.43 2.16
CA LEU A 10 3.92 -4.70 0.89
C LEU A 10 5.28 -4.72 0.20
N ARG A 11 6.37 -4.62 0.97
CA ARG A 11 7.71 -4.64 0.42
C ARG A 11 8.08 -5.98 -0.22
N GLN A 12 7.42 -7.06 0.19
CA GLN A 12 7.62 -8.36 -0.45
C GLN A 12 7.05 -8.39 -1.87
N LEU A 13 6.22 -7.43 -2.22
CA LEU A 13 5.64 -7.31 -3.56
C LEU A 13 6.54 -6.53 -4.53
N ILE A 14 7.64 -5.94 -4.04
CA ILE A 14 8.60 -5.23 -4.90
C ILE A 14 9.14 -6.21 -5.94
N GLY A 15 9.11 -5.79 -7.20
CA GLY A 15 9.50 -6.65 -8.33
C GLY A 15 8.31 -7.32 -9.02
N ASN A 16 7.12 -7.24 -8.43
CA ASN A 16 5.90 -7.79 -9.01
C ASN A 16 5.05 -6.66 -9.61
N GLU A 17 4.15 -7.04 -10.53
CA GLU A 17 3.19 -6.10 -11.08
C GLU A 17 2.23 -5.63 -9.97
N PHE A 18 1.89 -4.35 -9.99
CA PHE A 18 0.94 -3.78 -9.03
C PHE A 18 -0.45 -4.38 -9.26
N ASP A 19 -1.00 -5.00 -8.23
CA ASP A 19 -2.33 -5.60 -8.26
C ASP A 19 -3.05 -5.22 -6.95
N ALA A 20 -4.22 -4.60 -7.06
CA ALA A 20 -4.97 -4.15 -5.91
C ALA A 20 -5.31 -5.29 -4.95
N ASP A 21 -5.62 -6.48 -5.47
CA ASP A 21 -5.93 -7.64 -4.63
C ASP A 21 -4.74 -8.06 -3.77
N ASP A 22 -3.54 -8.03 -4.34
CA ASP A 22 -2.31 -8.33 -3.59
C ASP A 22 -2.06 -7.30 -2.51
N ILE A 23 -2.33 -6.02 -2.81
CA ILE A 23 -2.16 -4.93 -1.84
C ILE A 23 -3.15 -5.11 -0.68
N ILE A 24 -4.40 -5.39 -0.98
CA ILE A 24 -5.44 -5.60 0.04
C ILE A 24 -5.07 -6.79 0.93
N CYS A 25 -4.56 -7.88 0.36
CA CYS A 25 -4.12 -9.04 1.13
C CYS A 25 -2.99 -8.73 2.10
N ALA A 26 -2.14 -7.76 1.79
CA ALA A 26 -1.05 -7.36 2.68
C ALA A 26 -1.56 -6.70 3.97
N PHE A 27 -2.80 -6.21 3.97
CA PHE A 27 -3.44 -5.60 5.14
C PHE A 27 -4.20 -6.60 5.99
N GLU A 28 -4.08 -7.89 5.75
CA GLU A 28 -4.79 -8.92 6.51
C GLU A 28 -4.58 -8.71 8.00
N ASP A 29 -5.69 -8.77 8.78
CA ASP A 29 -5.71 -8.56 10.23
C ASP A 29 -5.32 -7.16 10.70
N TYR A 30 -5.15 -6.19 9.78
CA TYR A 30 -4.88 -4.81 10.14
C TYR A 30 -6.16 -4.00 10.11
N GLU A 31 -6.51 -3.39 11.25
CA GLU A 31 -7.72 -2.58 11.40
C GLU A 31 -7.38 -1.26 12.08
N VAL A 32 -8.15 -0.22 11.77
CA VAL A 32 -8.08 1.09 12.40
C VAL A 32 -9.48 1.45 12.89
N ASP A 33 -9.66 1.51 14.21
CA ASP A 33 -10.95 1.81 14.86
C ASP A 33 -12.09 0.90 14.35
N GLY A 34 -11.79 -0.38 14.11
CA GLY A 34 -12.75 -1.36 13.61
C GLY A 34 -12.94 -1.35 12.10
N GLU A 35 -12.29 -0.43 11.40
CA GLU A 35 -12.36 -0.34 9.94
C GLU A 35 -11.25 -1.15 9.30
N SER A 36 -11.59 -2.07 8.42
CA SER A 36 -10.63 -2.93 7.71
C SER A 36 -10.67 -2.75 6.19
N SER A 37 -11.53 -1.90 5.68
CA SER A 37 -11.60 -1.63 4.24
C SER A 37 -10.40 -0.84 3.77
N VAL A 38 -9.68 -1.36 2.79
CA VAL A 38 -8.46 -0.76 2.25
C VAL A 38 -8.79 -0.01 0.96
N TYR A 39 -8.43 1.27 0.93
CA TYR A 39 -8.47 2.05 -0.30
C TYR A 39 -7.15 1.85 -1.05
N VAL A 40 -7.24 1.56 -2.34
CA VAL A 40 -6.07 1.45 -3.23
C VAL A 40 -6.38 2.26 -4.48
N GLY A 41 -5.51 3.18 -4.83
CA GLY A 41 -5.76 4.03 -5.99
C GLY A 41 -4.52 4.74 -6.50
N ASP A 42 -4.76 5.59 -7.49
CA ASP A 42 -3.71 6.40 -8.08
C ASP A 42 -3.39 7.60 -7.21
N SER A 43 -2.12 8.00 -7.22
CA SER A 43 -1.69 9.23 -6.55
C SER A 43 -1.71 10.40 -7.53
N ASP A 44 -2.17 11.57 -7.05
CA ASP A 44 -2.09 12.81 -7.78
C ASP A 44 -0.81 13.59 -7.46
N ASN A 45 0.02 13.07 -6.54
CA ASN A 45 1.23 13.75 -6.10
C ASN A 45 2.44 13.35 -6.92
N ILE A 46 3.41 14.25 -6.98
CA ILE A 46 4.71 13.98 -7.60
C ILE A 46 5.54 13.17 -6.59
N GLY A 47 6.22 12.13 -7.07
CA GLY A 47 7.15 11.34 -6.26
C GLY A 47 6.67 9.94 -5.96
N TYR A 48 5.39 9.65 -6.17
CA TYR A 48 4.86 8.28 -6.06
C TYR A 48 3.65 8.09 -6.97
N ASP A 49 3.42 6.85 -7.37
CA ASP A 49 2.44 6.52 -8.42
C ASP A 49 1.12 6.00 -7.87
N LYS A 50 1.16 5.29 -6.74
CA LYS A 50 -0.01 4.67 -6.13
C LYS A 50 -0.01 4.90 -4.63
N ILE A 51 -1.20 4.77 -4.04
CA ILE A 51 -1.41 4.96 -2.61
C ILE A 51 -2.37 3.89 -2.09
N ALA A 52 -2.13 3.42 -0.87
CA ALA A 52 -3.06 2.52 -0.18
C ALA A 52 -3.16 2.93 1.30
N TYR A 53 -4.36 2.90 1.84
CA TYR A 53 -4.60 3.23 3.25
C TYR A 53 -5.96 2.72 3.70
N ILE A 54 -6.15 2.69 5.02
CA ILE A 54 -7.47 2.47 5.63
C ILE A 54 -8.03 3.84 6.01
N GLU A 55 -9.26 4.12 5.65
CA GLU A 55 -9.92 5.40 5.94
C GLU A 55 -9.88 5.66 7.45
N GLY A 56 -9.50 6.88 7.82
CA GLY A 56 -9.37 7.26 9.23
C GLY A 56 -7.99 7.02 9.82
N ASP A 57 -7.12 6.28 9.12
CA ASP A 57 -5.75 6.08 9.56
C ASP A 57 -4.91 7.32 9.24
N THR A 58 -3.93 7.59 10.11
CA THR A 58 -2.95 8.67 9.87
C THR A 58 -1.81 8.20 8.99
N VAL A 59 -1.68 6.90 8.78
CA VAL A 59 -0.60 6.29 7.99
C VAL A 59 -1.10 5.98 6.60
N GLN A 60 -0.30 6.34 5.60
CA GLN A 60 -0.53 6.00 4.19
C GLN A 60 0.66 5.23 3.65
N PHE A 61 0.40 4.30 2.75
CA PHE A 61 1.44 3.50 2.09
C PHE A 61 1.56 3.97 0.65
N LEU A 62 2.77 4.32 0.25
CA LEU A 62 3.05 4.95 -1.04
C LEU A 62 3.90 4.01 -1.89
N PHE A 63 3.62 3.98 -3.19
CA PHE A 63 4.24 3.03 -4.12
C PHE A 63 4.86 3.78 -5.30
N GLU A 64 6.08 3.40 -5.66
CA GLU A 64 6.73 3.82 -6.89
C GLU A 64 6.71 2.65 -7.87
N LEU A 65 6.26 2.92 -9.09
CA LEU A 65 6.16 1.91 -10.16
C LEU A 65 7.03 2.33 -11.34
N ASN A 66 7.45 1.35 -12.14
CA ASN A 66 8.12 1.62 -13.40
C ASN A 66 7.10 1.68 -14.55
N SER A 67 7.58 1.85 -15.79
CA SER A 67 6.73 1.96 -16.98
C SER A 67 5.95 0.67 -17.29
N GLU A 68 6.33 -0.44 -16.68
CA GLU A 68 5.65 -1.74 -16.85
C GLU A 68 4.70 -2.04 -15.69
N ASN A 69 4.45 -1.06 -14.82
CA ASN A 69 3.57 -1.20 -13.67
C ASN A 69 4.13 -2.17 -12.60
N ILE A 70 5.44 -2.32 -12.57
CA ILE A 70 6.14 -3.14 -11.58
C ILE A 70 6.49 -2.27 -10.38
N ILE A 71 6.21 -2.77 -9.17
CA ILE A 71 6.51 -2.06 -7.92
C ILE A 71 8.02 -2.00 -7.72
N GLU A 72 8.55 -0.77 -7.61
CA GLU A 72 9.97 -0.54 -7.39
C GLU A 72 10.29 -0.16 -5.95
N ASP A 73 9.35 0.50 -5.27
CA ASP A 73 9.54 0.89 -3.88
C ASP A 73 8.20 1.06 -3.19
N VAL A 74 8.20 0.88 -1.86
CA VAL A 74 7.04 1.08 -0.99
C VAL A 74 7.52 1.71 0.31
N TRP A 75 6.84 2.76 0.76
CA TRP A 75 7.15 3.39 2.05
C TRP A 75 5.89 3.92 2.71
N MET A 76 6.02 4.32 3.99
CA MET A 76 4.93 4.91 4.78
C MET A 76 5.13 6.41 4.96
N GLU A 77 4.02 7.12 5.05
CA GLU A 77 3.99 8.51 5.50
C GLU A 77 2.90 8.76 6.51
#